data_efd5eb8b76f43acd2ff826e63db4bad1
#
_entry.id   efd5eb8b76f43acd2ff826e63db4bad1
#
_cell.length_a   1.000
_cell.length_b   1.000
_cell.length_c   1.000
_cell.angle_alpha   90.00
_cell.angle_beta   90.00
_cell.angle_gamma   90.00
#
_symmetry.space_group_name_H-M   'P 1'
#
loop_
_entity.id
_entity.type
_entity.pdbx_description
1 polymer ?
#
loop_
_entity_poly.entity_id
_entity_poly.type
_entity_poly.pdbx_seq_one_letter_code
_entity_poly.pdbx_strand_id
1 'polypeptide(L)' 'METLIKKAKEKKNLKWEESVDLVQYLLDTEKLTEHPEFEKLCQYYITEGLCYYVPS' A
#
# COMPACT_ATOMS: atom_id res chain seq x y z
N MET A 1 -11.26 0.23 -2.96
CA MET A 1 -9.91 -0.07 -2.48
C MET A 1 -9.82 -1.35 -1.64
N GLU A 2 -10.90 -1.75 -0.99
CA GLU A 2 -10.92 -3.02 -0.26
C GLU A 2 -10.62 -4.22 -1.14
N THR A 3 -11.02 -4.17 -2.40
CA THR A 3 -10.73 -5.24 -3.35
C THR A 3 -9.23 -5.44 -3.54
N LEU A 4 -8.48 -4.34 -3.64
CA LEU A 4 -7.02 -4.42 -3.77
C LEU A 4 -6.37 -4.93 -2.49
N ILE A 5 -6.87 -4.49 -1.34
CA ILE A 5 -6.36 -4.96 -0.05
C ILE A 5 -6.58 -6.47 0.06
N LYS A 6 -7.76 -6.93 -0.31
CA LYS A 6 -8.09 -8.35 -0.25
C LYS A 6 -7.20 -9.15 -1.20
N LYS A 7 -7.00 -8.68 -2.42
CA LYS A 7 -6.13 -9.35 -3.39
C LYS A 7 -4.69 -9.44 -2.85
N ALA A 8 -4.20 -8.38 -2.25
CA ALA A 8 -2.86 -8.37 -1.70
C ALA A 8 -2.72 -9.34 -0.53
N LYS A 9 -3.72 -9.42 0.34
CA LYS A 9 -3.71 -10.34 1.46
C LYS A 9 -3.76 -11.79 1.01
N GLU A 10 -4.47 -12.07 -0.09
CA GLU A 10 -4.57 -13.40 -0.65
C GLU A 10 -3.37 -13.76 -1.53
N LYS A 11 -2.40 -12.85 -1.62
CA LYS A 11 -1.20 -13.01 -2.46
C LYS A 11 -1.51 -13.23 -3.92
N LYS A 12 -2.60 -12.63 -4.40
CA LYS A 12 -2.93 -12.66 -5.81
C LYS A 12 -2.06 -11.66 -6.56
N ASN A 13 -1.82 -11.94 -7.84
CA ASN A 13 -1.00 -11.05 -8.66
C ASN A 13 -1.68 -9.71 -8.85
N LEU A 14 -1.05 -8.66 -8.35
CA LEU A 14 -1.48 -7.29 -8.59
C LEU A 14 -0.62 -6.70 -9.68
N LYS A 15 -1.23 -5.87 -10.51
CA LYS A 15 -0.47 -5.07 -11.46
C LYS A 15 0.33 -4.03 -10.67
N TRP A 16 1.45 -3.61 -11.26
CA TRP A 16 2.30 -2.61 -10.61
C TRP A 16 1.51 -1.35 -10.23
N GLU A 17 0.64 -0.89 -11.13
CA GLU A 17 -0.17 0.30 -10.90
C GLU A 17 -1.13 0.11 -9.72
N GLU A 18 -1.71 -1.08 -9.62
CA GLU A 18 -2.61 -1.41 -8.51
C GLU A 18 -1.86 -1.41 -7.19
N SER A 19 -0.64 -1.92 -7.18
CA SER A 19 0.18 -1.92 -5.97
C SER A 19 0.52 -0.51 -5.52
N VAL A 20 0.88 0.36 -6.47
CA VAL A 20 1.18 1.76 -6.15
C VAL A 20 -0.06 2.44 -5.56
N ASP A 21 -1.21 2.24 -6.18
CA ASP A 21 -2.46 2.83 -5.69
C ASP A 21 -2.80 2.33 -4.29
N LEU A 22 -2.61 1.05 -4.04
CA LEU A 22 -2.87 0.47 -2.73
C LEU A 22 -1.97 1.07 -1.67
N VAL A 23 -0.67 1.14 -1.95
CA VAL A 23 0.30 1.69 -1.00
C VAL A 23 -0.02 3.16 -0.71
N GLN A 24 -0.28 3.94 -1.75
CA GLN A 24 -0.59 5.35 -1.57
C GLN A 24 -1.88 5.53 -0.76
N TYR A 25 -2.88 4.70 -1.01
CA TYR A 25 -4.13 4.75 -0.24
C TYR A 25 -3.87 4.49 1.24
N LEU A 26 -3.07 3.46 1.55
CA LEU A 26 -2.74 3.14 2.93
C LEU A 26 -2.00 4.28 3.63
N LEU A 27 -1.13 4.95 2.90
CA LEU A 27 -0.39 6.09 3.45
C LEU A 27 -1.28 7.30 3.65
N ASP A 28 -2.15 7.59 2.67
CA ASP A 28 -3.01 8.77 2.72
C ASP A 28 -4.08 8.68 3.82
N THR A 29 -4.58 7.48 4.06
CA THR A 29 -5.68 7.26 5.01
C THR A 29 -5.21 6.75 6.36
N GLU A 30 -3.90 6.53 6.51
CA GLU A 30 -3.30 5.96 7.72
C GLU A 30 -3.84 4.58 8.07
N LYS A 31 -4.44 3.91 7.10
CA LYS A 31 -4.95 2.55 7.30
C LYS A 31 -3.85 1.52 7.42
N LEU A 32 -2.61 1.91 7.21
CA LEU A 32 -1.47 1.02 7.41
C LEU A 32 -1.43 0.48 8.83
N THR A 33 -1.92 1.25 9.81
CA THR A 33 -1.98 0.77 11.20
C THR A 33 -2.93 -0.39 11.37
N GLU A 34 -3.94 -0.48 10.51
CA GLU A 34 -4.89 -1.60 10.51
C GLU A 34 -4.36 -2.80 9.73
N HIS A 35 -3.35 -2.59 8.90
CA HIS A 35 -2.78 -3.61 8.03
C HIS A 35 -1.26 -3.62 8.14
N PRO A 36 -0.71 -3.97 9.31
CA PRO A 36 0.73 -3.89 9.54
C PRO A 36 1.56 -4.78 8.60
N GLU A 37 0.94 -5.78 8.01
CA GLU A 37 1.64 -6.65 7.06
C GLU A 37 2.12 -5.93 5.81
N PHE A 38 1.55 -4.76 5.53
CA PHE A 38 1.95 -3.96 4.37
C PHE A 38 3.03 -2.93 4.68
N GLU A 39 3.48 -2.86 5.94
CA GLU A 39 4.46 -1.85 6.32
C GLU A 39 5.75 -1.91 5.50
N LYS A 40 6.29 -3.11 5.34
CA LYS A 40 7.53 -3.26 4.57
C LYS A 40 7.34 -2.87 3.12
N LEU A 41 6.20 -3.23 2.55
CA LEU A 41 5.87 -2.87 1.18
C LEU A 41 5.79 -1.37 1.02
N CYS A 42 5.13 -0.70 1.96
CA CYS A 42 5.01 0.76 1.93
C CYS A 42 6.38 1.43 2.05
N GLN A 43 7.23 0.94 2.95
CA GLN A 43 8.57 1.49 3.11
C GLN A 43 9.40 1.33 1.84
N TYR A 44 9.29 0.18 1.19
CA TYR A 44 9.98 -0.05 -0.07
C TYR A 44 9.55 0.97 -1.13
N TYR A 45 8.25 1.19 -1.25
CA TYR A 45 7.73 2.11 -2.26
C TYR A 45 8.11 3.55 -1.96
N ILE A 46 8.17 3.92 -0.69
CA ILE A 46 8.62 5.25 -0.29
C ILE A 46 10.10 5.43 -0.63
N THR A 47 10.92 4.42 -0.31
CA THR A 47 12.36 4.46 -0.57
C THR A 47 12.65 4.60 -2.07
N GLU A 48 11.86 3.91 -2.90
CA GLU A 48 12.04 3.97 -4.35
C GLU A 48 11.43 5.23 -4.97
N GLY A 49 10.75 6.04 -4.18
CA GLY A 49 10.14 7.26 -4.68
C GLY A 49 8.85 7.04 -5.45
N LEU A 50 8.25 5.86 -5.33
CA LEU A 50 7.00 5.54 -6.03
C LEU A 50 5.78 6.07 -5.29
N CYS A 51 5.87 6.17 -3.98
CA CYS A 51 4.82 6.68 -3.12
C CYS A 51 5.43 7.62 -2.09
N TYR A 52 4.59 8.41 -1.45
CA TYR A 52 5.06 9.34 -0.43
C TYR A 52 4.06 9.38 0.72
N TYR A 53 4.60 9.65 1.91
CA TYR A 53 3.77 9.76 3.11
C TYR A 53 3.28 11.21 3.22
N VAL A 54 1.96 11.35 3.39
CA VAL A 54 1.33 12.66 3.58
C VAL A 54 0.88 12.74 5.04
N PRO A 55 1.58 13.50 5.88
CA PRO A 55 1.17 13.66 7.27
C PRO A 55 -0.14 14.46 7.32
N SER A 56 -1.06 13.96 8.09
CA SER A 56 -2.34 14.63 8.27
C SER A 56 -2.29 15.62 9.44
#